data_679a4f2c0e1a624d06e9cc5877034a54
#
_entry.id   679a4f2c0e1a624d06e9cc5877034a54
#
_cell.length_a   1.000
_cell.length_b   1.000
_cell.length_c   1.000
_cell.angle_alpha   90.00
_cell.angle_beta   90.00
_cell.angle_gamma   90.00
#
_symmetry.space_group_name_H-M   'P 1'
#
loop_
_entity.id
_entity.type
_entity.pdbx_description
1 polymer ?
#
loop_
_entity_poly.entity_id
_entity_poly.type
_entity_poly.pdbx_seq_one_letter_code
_entity_poly.pdbx_strand_id
1 'polypeptide(L)'
;MIHFNRLFSGRFRVRLLLMILLVSICSNGNIFAGGQDRAGTAAAPELRIPVGGQYLALNGSAVAYASGLEAIYWNPAGVYLNNSNASAIFSFREYIADMNMSYVAVSGNFGDFGTLAVSFRNLNVGDINVTTIQQPDGTGEIISPTYFVLGFTYSRVLSDRISIGANFNFINESWGGVSANGFSVDAGVQYRDLFTPGLSLGVVVKNLGGAMKYDGSALFIQADDPSSGRGNTFYQVAAASFELPSEFSLGLSYTKALNEENLLSFSGAFVNNNFAYDDYKFGLEYAYNNILFLRGGYLFSPQSSDDRPNIFQNYTLGLGLNLREFSDIDVSLDYAFVPVEFFNNNHTFSIRVNF
;
A
#
# COMPACT_ATOMS: atom_id res chain seq x y z
N MET A 1 -47.12 27.80 -1.90
CA MET A 1 -45.90 27.83 -2.73
C MET A 1 -44.82 28.75 -2.14
N ILE A 2 -44.57 28.70 -0.83
CA ILE A 2 -43.54 29.51 -0.14
C ILE A 2 -43.15 28.71 1.10
N HIS A 3 -42.13 27.81 0.98
CA HIS A 3 -41.39 27.28 2.13
C HIS A 3 -40.13 26.48 1.76
N PHE A 4 -39.65 26.53 0.51
CA PHE A 4 -38.44 25.80 0.11
C PHE A 4 -37.13 26.59 0.18
N ASN A 5 -37.19 27.89 0.47
CA ASN A 5 -36.04 28.80 0.33
C ASN A 5 -35.26 29.09 1.63
N ARG A 6 -35.57 28.47 2.78
CA ARG A 6 -34.87 28.70 4.07
C ARG A 6 -33.90 27.60 4.49
N LEU A 7 -33.78 26.51 3.74
CA LEU A 7 -32.97 25.34 4.16
C LEU A 7 -31.48 25.40 3.78
N PHE A 8 -31.07 26.36 2.96
CA PHE A 8 -29.66 26.45 2.58
C PHE A 8 -29.10 27.83 2.88
N SER A 9 -28.37 27.95 4.02
CA SER A 9 -27.61 29.14 4.35
C SER A 9 -26.64 29.47 3.22
N GLY A 10 -26.33 30.76 2.97
CA GLY A 10 -25.45 31.19 1.88
C GLY A 10 -24.08 30.48 1.93
N ARG A 11 -23.60 30.09 3.10
CA ARG A 11 -22.38 29.31 3.29
C ARG A 11 -22.47 27.88 2.72
N PHE A 12 -23.63 27.25 2.76
CA PHE A 12 -23.85 25.93 2.17
C PHE A 12 -23.85 25.99 0.64
N ARG A 13 -24.47 27.00 0.05
CA ARG A 13 -24.49 27.22 -1.43
C ARG A 13 -23.07 27.50 -1.96
N VAL A 14 -22.27 28.30 -1.27
CA VAL A 14 -20.87 28.56 -1.66
C VAL A 14 -20.02 27.27 -1.56
N ARG A 15 -20.22 26.44 -0.52
CA ARG A 15 -19.51 25.16 -0.36
C ARG A 15 -19.90 24.15 -1.43
N LEU A 16 -21.20 24.08 -1.74
CA LEU A 16 -21.71 23.22 -2.83
C LEU A 16 -21.19 23.67 -4.20
N LEU A 17 -21.14 24.98 -4.45
CA LEU A 17 -20.57 25.55 -5.68
C LEU A 17 -19.06 25.31 -5.80
N LEU A 18 -18.31 25.40 -4.70
CA LEU A 18 -16.89 25.05 -4.66
C LEU A 18 -16.66 23.55 -4.89
N MET A 19 -17.53 22.70 -4.35
CA MET A 19 -17.46 21.26 -4.58
C MET A 19 -17.80 20.88 -6.04
N ILE A 20 -18.81 21.52 -6.62
CA ILE A 20 -19.18 21.37 -8.05
C ILE A 20 -18.07 21.92 -8.95
N LEU A 21 -17.44 23.03 -8.58
CA LEU A 21 -16.32 23.61 -9.32
C LEU A 21 -15.09 22.68 -9.26
N LEU A 22 -14.81 22.09 -8.11
CA LEU A 22 -13.71 21.09 -7.94
C LEU A 22 -13.99 19.85 -8.80
N VAL A 23 -15.21 19.34 -8.78
CA VAL A 23 -15.63 18.20 -9.62
C VAL A 23 -15.59 18.57 -11.11
N SER A 24 -15.99 19.80 -11.49
CA SER A 24 -15.93 20.28 -12.88
C SER A 24 -14.51 20.46 -13.40
N ILE A 25 -13.56 20.85 -12.56
CA ILE A 25 -12.15 20.95 -12.90
C ILE A 25 -11.57 19.56 -13.15
N CYS A 26 -11.99 18.56 -12.38
CA CYS A 26 -11.62 17.17 -12.58
C CYS A 26 -12.27 16.51 -13.82
N SER A 27 -13.41 17.05 -14.31
CA SER A 27 -14.17 16.42 -15.41
C SER A 27 -13.83 16.92 -16.82
N ASN A 28 -13.07 18.01 -16.97
CA ASN A 28 -12.79 18.62 -18.28
C ASN A 28 -11.37 18.40 -18.83
N GLY A 29 -10.59 17.50 -18.27
CA GLY A 29 -9.30 17.09 -18.82
C GLY A 29 -9.10 15.61 -18.63
N ASN A 30 -8.64 14.90 -19.65
CA ASN A 30 -7.99 13.61 -19.46
C ASN A 30 -6.67 13.88 -18.70
N ILE A 31 -6.78 14.12 -17.38
CA ILE A 31 -5.62 14.24 -16.49
C ILE A 31 -5.13 12.81 -16.24
N PHE A 32 -4.55 12.19 -17.26
CA PHE A 32 -3.81 10.97 -17.14
C PHE A 32 -2.37 11.38 -16.82
N ALA A 33 -2.03 11.36 -15.53
CA ALA A 33 -0.67 11.65 -15.08
C ALA A 33 0.12 10.35 -14.82
N GLY A 34 -0.54 9.18 -14.89
CA GLY A 34 0.06 7.88 -14.66
C GLY A 34 1.06 7.49 -15.76
N GLY A 35 2.15 6.82 -15.33
CA GLY A 35 3.21 6.34 -16.20
C GLY A 35 2.86 5.04 -16.94
N GLN A 36 1.74 4.99 -17.65
CA GLN A 36 1.22 3.81 -18.34
C GLN A 36 2.27 3.14 -19.25
N ASP A 37 3.05 3.95 -19.99
CA ASP A 37 4.09 3.44 -20.91
C ASP A 37 5.31 2.89 -20.17
N ARG A 38 5.39 3.12 -18.86
CA ARG A 38 6.47 2.66 -17.97
C ARG A 38 6.06 1.44 -17.12
N ALA A 39 4.84 0.90 -17.32
CA ALA A 39 4.36 -0.25 -16.56
C ALA A 39 5.31 -1.44 -16.72
N GLY A 40 5.68 -2.07 -15.58
CA GLY A 40 6.61 -3.20 -15.56
C GLY A 40 8.10 -2.85 -15.61
N THR A 41 8.48 -1.56 -15.61
CA THR A 41 9.89 -1.12 -15.68
C THR A 41 10.43 -0.57 -14.36
N ALA A 42 9.64 -0.62 -13.28
CA ALA A 42 10.08 -0.17 -11.95
C ALA A 42 10.98 -1.21 -11.28
N ALA A 43 11.91 -0.74 -10.44
CA ALA A 43 12.54 -1.55 -9.40
C ALA A 43 11.55 -1.82 -8.26
N ALA A 44 11.88 -2.77 -7.40
CA ALA A 44 11.18 -3.05 -6.15
C ALA A 44 9.64 -3.17 -6.31
N PRO A 45 9.14 -4.04 -7.22
CA PRO A 45 7.70 -4.21 -7.44
C PRO A 45 6.96 -4.67 -6.18
N GLU A 46 7.63 -5.31 -5.23
CA GLU A 46 7.10 -5.72 -3.93
C GLU A 46 6.64 -4.52 -3.07
N LEU A 47 7.14 -3.31 -3.32
CA LEU A 47 6.66 -2.09 -2.67
C LEU A 47 5.18 -1.81 -2.97
N ARG A 48 4.68 -2.29 -4.10
CA ARG A 48 3.29 -2.11 -4.53
C ARG A 48 2.36 -3.20 -4.01
N ILE A 49 2.88 -4.29 -3.41
CA ILE A 49 2.06 -5.35 -2.86
C ILE A 49 1.51 -4.88 -1.50
N PRO A 50 0.18 -4.74 -1.35
CA PRO A 50 -0.43 -4.27 -0.12
C PRO A 50 -0.24 -5.23 1.05
N VAL A 51 -0.15 -4.69 2.27
CA VAL A 51 -0.07 -5.42 3.52
C VAL A 51 -1.31 -5.18 4.38
N GLY A 52 -1.60 -6.14 5.26
CA GLY A 52 -2.73 -6.08 6.16
C GLY A 52 -4.07 -6.43 5.50
N GLY A 53 -5.01 -6.96 6.28
CA GLY A 53 -6.33 -7.37 5.81
C GLY A 53 -7.36 -6.25 5.88
N GLN A 54 -7.26 -5.36 6.87
CA GLN A 54 -8.27 -4.35 7.16
C GLN A 54 -8.50 -3.41 5.98
N TYR A 55 -7.46 -2.71 5.52
CA TYR A 55 -7.60 -1.70 4.46
C TYR A 55 -7.47 -2.29 3.06
N LEU A 56 -6.89 -3.49 2.94
CA LEU A 56 -6.94 -4.24 1.69
C LEU A 56 -8.38 -4.64 1.31
N ALA A 57 -9.19 -5.02 2.30
CA ALA A 57 -10.60 -5.31 2.11
C ALA A 57 -11.41 -4.12 1.57
N LEU A 58 -10.91 -2.90 1.74
CA LEU A 58 -11.46 -1.64 1.20
C LEU A 58 -10.79 -1.21 -0.10
N ASN A 59 -10.03 -2.11 -0.74
CA ASN A 59 -9.20 -1.85 -1.92
C ASN A 59 -8.19 -0.69 -1.73
N GLY A 60 -7.81 -0.38 -0.47
CA GLY A 60 -6.89 0.70 -0.15
C GLY A 60 -7.48 2.11 -0.28
N SER A 61 -8.81 2.26 -0.27
CA SER A 61 -9.46 3.57 -0.31
C SER A 61 -9.34 4.38 0.99
N ALA A 62 -8.87 3.76 2.07
CA ALA A 62 -8.88 4.29 3.43
C ALA A 62 -7.75 5.30 3.75
N VAL A 63 -7.10 5.90 2.77
CA VAL A 63 -5.96 6.83 2.91
C VAL A 63 -6.22 7.95 3.94
N ALA A 64 -7.48 8.40 4.04
CA ALA A 64 -7.89 9.51 4.90
C ALA A 64 -8.07 9.12 6.38
N TYR A 65 -8.25 7.81 6.71
CA TYR A 65 -8.52 7.35 8.05
C TYR A 65 -7.80 6.06 8.45
N ALA A 66 -6.91 5.58 7.60
CA ALA A 66 -6.06 4.45 7.96
C ALA A 66 -5.37 4.71 9.30
N SER A 67 -5.38 3.74 10.20
CA SER A 67 -4.84 3.86 11.56
C SER A 67 -4.11 2.59 12.01
N GLY A 68 -3.32 2.71 13.07
CA GLY A 68 -2.53 1.60 13.60
C GLY A 68 -1.40 1.16 12.68
N LEU A 69 -0.91 -0.07 12.85
CA LEU A 69 0.29 -0.56 12.17
C LEU A 69 0.12 -0.83 10.68
N GLU A 70 -1.10 -1.08 10.18
CA GLU A 70 -1.35 -1.14 8.75
C GLU A 70 -1.19 0.23 8.07
N ALA A 71 -1.41 1.33 8.81
CA ALA A 71 -1.22 2.69 8.31
C ALA A 71 0.22 2.98 7.88
N ILE A 72 1.23 2.25 8.37
CA ILE A 72 2.62 2.35 7.88
C ILE A 72 2.66 2.25 6.35
N TYR A 73 1.87 1.35 5.77
CA TYR A 73 1.78 1.15 4.33
C TYR A 73 0.81 2.12 3.64
N TRP A 74 -0.37 2.36 4.27
CA TRP A 74 -1.46 3.09 3.60
C TRP A 74 -1.35 4.61 3.72
N ASN A 75 -1.03 5.11 4.92
CA ASN A 75 -0.72 6.52 5.21
C ASN A 75 -0.03 6.60 6.58
N PRO A 76 1.28 6.82 6.65
CA PRO A 76 2.04 6.75 7.90
C PRO A 76 1.58 7.77 8.96
N ALA A 77 0.83 8.81 8.57
CA ALA A 77 0.20 9.74 9.52
C ALA A 77 -0.78 9.06 10.49
N GLY A 78 -1.34 7.91 10.11
CA GLY A 78 -2.31 7.18 10.91
C GLY A 78 -1.71 6.27 11.98
N VAL A 79 -0.40 6.08 12.02
CA VAL A 79 0.24 5.18 13.00
C VAL A 79 0.05 5.68 14.43
N TYR A 80 0.07 6.99 14.65
CA TYR A 80 -0.18 7.61 15.96
C TYR A 80 -1.63 7.38 16.46
N LEU A 81 -2.60 7.18 15.58
CA LEU A 81 -4.04 7.14 15.92
C LEU A 81 -4.45 5.87 16.69
N ASN A 82 -3.51 5.06 17.09
CA ASN A 82 -3.73 3.93 17.95
C ASN A 82 -3.58 4.39 19.41
N ASN A 83 -4.65 4.34 20.21
CA ASN A 83 -4.66 4.77 21.60
C ASN A 83 -3.90 3.83 22.57
N SER A 84 -3.06 2.95 22.04
CA SER A 84 -2.32 1.96 22.81
C SER A 84 -0.89 2.43 23.07
N ASN A 85 -0.30 2.01 24.18
CA ASN A 85 1.11 2.31 24.49
C ASN A 85 2.06 1.58 23.54
N ALA A 86 1.71 0.34 23.16
CA ALA A 86 2.45 -0.45 22.21
C ALA A 86 1.48 -1.29 21.36
N SER A 87 1.89 -1.63 20.15
CA SER A 87 1.11 -2.49 19.26
C SER A 87 2.02 -3.41 18.47
N ALA A 88 1.52 -4.56 18.11
CA ALA A 88 2.16 -5.51 17.21
C ALA A 88 1.15 -6.00 16.17
N ILE A 89 1.62 -6.26 14.97
CA ILE A 89 0.84 -6.89 13.89
C ILE A 89 1.66 -7.96 13.20
N PHE A 90 0.99 -9.06 12.86
CA PHE A 90 1.44 -10.03 11.88
C PHE A 90 0.39 -10.14 10.79
N SER A 91 0.82 -10.12 9.53
CA SER A 91 -0.05 -10.35 8.38
C SER A 91 0.61 -11.32 7.41
N PHE A 92 -0.18 -12.24 6.91
CA PHE A 92 0.21 -13.20 5.88
C PHE A 92 -0.75 -13.11 4.71
N ARG A 93 -0.19 -13.09 3.51
CA ARG A 93 -0.94 -13.03 2.26
C ARG A 93 -0.49 -14.11 1.31
N GLU A 94 -1.42 -14.95 0.89
CA GLU A 94 -1.26 -15.76 -0.31
C GLU A 94 -1.40 -14.84 -1.52
N TYR A 95 -0.39 -14.84 -2.38
CA TYR A 95 -0.32 -13.96 -3.54
C TYR A 95 -0.34 -14.80 -4.82
N ILE A 96 -0.39 -14.15 -5.98
CA ILE A 96 -0.40 -14.81 -7.29
C ILE A 96 0.81 -15.74 -7.48
N ALA A 97 0.65 -16.80 -8.31
CA ALA A 97 1.72 -17.72 -8.68
C ALA A 97 2.43 -18.37 -7.49
N ASP A 98 1.65 -18.75 -6.46
CA ASP A 98 2.12 -19.41 -5.22
C ASP A 98 3.14 -18.60 -4.40
N MET A 99 3.32 -17.32 -4.72
CA MET A 99 4.11 -16.40 -3.90
C MET A 99 3.39 -16.08 -2.59
N ASN A 100 4.17 -15.75 -1.57
CA ASN A 100 3.64 -15.39 -0.26
C ASN A 100 4.29 -14.11 0.26
N MET A 101 3.47 -13.21 0.83
CA MET A 101 3.92 -12.00 1.49
C MET A 101 3.70 -12.11 2.99
N SER A 102 4.75 -11.95 3.78
CA SER A 102 4.69 -11.82 5.23
C SER A 102 5.00 -10.38 5.65
N TYR A 103 4.25 -9.86 6.61
CA TYR A 103 4.44 -8.52 7.17
C TYR A 103 4.35 -8.59 8.69
N VAL A 104 5.34 -7.99 9.34
CA VAL A 104 5.39 -7.83 10.79
C VAL A 104 5.68 -6.37 11.10
N ALA A 105 5.01 -5.79 12.06
CA ALA A 105 5.36 -4.47 12.57
C ALA A 105 5.09 -4.38 14.07
N VAL A 106 5.85 -3.49 14.72
CA VAL A 106 5.67 -3.12 16.12
C VAL A 106 5.75 -1.61 16.25
N SER A 107 4.99 -1.06 17.19
CA SER A 107 5.06 0.37 17.51
C SER A 107 5.05 0.61 19.01
N GLY A 108 5.64 1.75 19.40
CA GLY A 108 5.57 2.30 20.75
C GLY A 108 5.16 3.77 20.71
N ASN A 109 4.26 4.15 21.59
CA ASN A 109 3.80 5.52 21.77
C ASN A 109 4.63 6.20 22.88
N PHE A 110 5.24 7.33 22.55
CA PHE A 110 6.10 8.11 23.45
C PHE A 110 5.45 9.45 23.85
N GLY A 111 4.14 9.46 23.97
CA GLY A 111 3.37 10.65 24.37
C GLY A 111 3.53 11.80 23.37
N ASP A 112 3.90 12.99 23.90
CA ASP A 112 4.03 14.21 23.09
C ASP A 112 5.12 14.13 22.01
N PHE A 113 6.08 13.22 22.14
CA PHE A 113 7.07 12.98 21.10
C PHE A 113 6.43 12.36 19.86
N GLY A 114 5.44 11.50 20.04
CA GLY A 114 4.75 10.78 18.97
C GLY A 114 4.99 9.27 19.05
N THR A 115 4.68 8.57 17.97
CA THR A 115 4.80 7.12 17.83
C THR A 115 5.95 6.76 16.90
N LEU A 116 6.78 5.82 17.35
CA LEU A 116 7.79 5.16 16.53
C LEU A 116 7.34 3.75 16.20
N ALA A 117 7.60 3.31 14.98
CA ALA A 117 7.33 1.94 14.58
C ALA A 117 8.47 1.37 13.72
N VAL A 118 8.61 0.06 13.78
CA VAL A 118 9.51 -0.72 12.92
C VAL A 118 8.66 -1.76 12.22
N SER A 119 8.87 -1.92 10.93
CA SER A 119 8.17 -2.91 10.10
C SER A 119 9.15 -3.74 9.27
N PHE A 120 8.78 -4.98 9.05
CA PHE A 120 9.49 -5.89 8.16
C PHE A 120 8.48 -6.55 7.22
N ARG A 121 8.79 -6.53 5.93
CA ARG A 121 8.00 -7.16 4.88
C ARG A 121 8.91 -8.04 4.05
N ASN A 122 8.47 -9.27 3.78
CA ASN A 122 9.19 -10.24 2.99
C ASN A 122 8.26 -10.86 1.95
N LEU A 123 8.67 -10.81 0.67
CA LEU A 123 8.03 -11.53 -0.42
C LEU A 123 8.83 -12.79 -0.71
N ASN A 124 8.21 -13.93 -0.51
CA ASN A 124 8.74 -15.24 -0.89
C ASN A 124 8.19 -15.62 -2.27
N VAL A 125 9.07 -15.74 -3.24
CA VAL A 125 8.73 -16.11 -4.63
C VAL A 125 8.79 -17.62 -4.84
N GLY A 126 9.36 -18.36 -3.89
CA GLY A 126 9.62 -19.80 -4.01
C GLY A 126 10.96 -20.10 -4.70
N ASP A 127 11.21 -21.38 -4.85
CA ASP A 127 12.44 -21.90 -5.43
C ASP A 127 12.31 -22.04 -6.96
N ILE A 128 13.35 -21.63 -7.68
CA ILE A 128 13.43 -21.67 -9.13
C ILE A 128 14.55 -22.64 -9.54
N ASN A 129 14.18 -23.70 -10.25
CA ASN A 129 15.16 -24.63 -10.78
C ASN A 129 15.95 -23.99 -11.92
N VAL A 130 17.28 -24.08 -11.86
CA VAL A 130 18.15 -23.64 -12.96
C VAL A 130 18.10 -24.68 -14.06
N THR A 131 17.76 -24.24 -15.27
CA THR A 131 17.72 -25.10 -16.49
C THR A 131 18.71 -24.59 -17.52
N THR A 132 19.21 -25.50 -18.35
CA THR A 132 20.07 -25.20 -19.52
C THR A 132 19.52 -25.90 -20.75
N ILE A 133 20.03 -25.52 -21.93
CA ILE A 133 19.66 -26.19 -23.20
C ILE A 133 20.00 -27.69 -23.13
N GLN A 134 21.06 -28.07 -22.42
CA GLN A 134 21.51 -29.46 -22.28
C GLN A 134 20.78 -30.20 -21.14
N GLN A 135 20.20 -29.46 -20.18
CA GLN A 135 19.49 -30.02 -19.04
C GLN A 135 18.17 -29.25 -18.83
N PRO A 136 17.17 -29.44 -19.69
CA PRO A 136 15.91 -28.72 -19.65
C PRO A 136 15.05 -29.08 -18.44
N ASP A 137 15.24 -30.26 -17.88
CA ASP A 137 14.54 -30.73 -16.67
C ASP A 137 15.15 -30.21 -15.36
N GLY A 138 16.29 -29.49 -15.44
CA GLY A 138 17.00 -28.89 -14.32
C GLY A 138 18.44 -29.38 -14.17
N THR A 139 19.32 -28.47 -13.76
CA THR A 139 20.73 -28.77 -13.48
C THR A 139 20.96 -29.36 -12.09
N GLY A 140 19.93 -29.34 -11.22
CA GLY A 140 20.01 -29.62 -9.79
C GLY A 140 20.37 -28.39 -8.95
N GLU A 141 20.68 -27.27 -9.57
CA GLU A 141 20.87 -25.98 -8.90
C GLU A 141 19.51 -25.29 -8.70
N ILE A 142 19.31 -24.67 -7.54
CA ILE A 142 18.10 -23.96 -7.16
C ILE A 142 18.47 -22.51 -6.81
N ILE A 143 17.70 -21.58 -7.34
CA ILE A 143 17.76 -20.15 -7.00
C ILE A 143 16.53 -19.82 -6.15
N SER A 144 16.74 -19.25 -4.96
CA SER A 144 15.67 -18.79 -4.07
C SER A 144 15.71 -17.27 -3.97
N PRO A 145 14.90 -16.55 -4.77
CA PRO A 145 14.86 -15.09 -4.73
C PRO A 145 14.40 -14.59 -3.35
N THR A 146 15.07 -13.55 -2.84
CA THR A 146 14.73 -12.93 -1.56
C THR A 146 14.46 -11.44 -1.81
N TYR A 147 13.27 -10.99 -1.40
CA TYR A 147 12.85 -9.60 -1.48
C TYR A 147 12.35 -9.17 -0.11
N PHE A 148 13.00 -8.21 0.53
CA PHE A 148 12.53 -7.69 1.79
C PHE A 148 12.61 -6.17 1.89
N VAL A 149 11.76 -5.61 2.72
CA VAL A 149 11.73 -4.18 3.05
C VAL A 149 11.70 -4.04 4.57
N LEU A 150 12.66 -3.27 5.10
CA LEU A 150 12.71 -2.86 6.51
C LEU A 150 12.29 -1.39 6.60
N GLY A 151 11.23 -1.10 7.35
CA GLY A 151 10.67 0.23 7.52
C GLY A 151 10.88 0.80 8.93
N PHE A 152 11.20 2.09 9.01
CA PHE A 152 11.25 2.89 10.24
C PHE A 152 10.26 4.04 10.11
N THR A 153 9.24 4.05 10.96
CA THR A 153 8.15 5.02 10.87
C THR A 153 8.14 5.94 12.08
N TYR A 154 7.91 7.22 11.82
CA TYR A 154 7.58 8.22 12.82
C TYR A 154 6.23 8.85 12.50
N SER A 155 5.35 8.96 13.48
CA SER A 155 4.04 9.60 13.35
C SER A 155 3.73 10.45 14.56
N ARG A 156 3.09 11.60 14.31
CA ARG A 156 2.72 12.53 15.38
C ARG A 156 1.44 13.29 15.05
N VAL A 157 0.64 13.56 16.06
CA VAL A 157 -0.46 14.53 16.00
C VAL A 157 0.09 15.94 16.21
N LEU A 158 -0.18 16.84 15.27
CA LEU A 158 0.20 18.25 15.36
C LEU A 158 -0.89 19.10 16.01
N SER A 159 -2.14 18.69 15.86
CA SER A 159 -3.30 19.33 16.49
C SER A 159 -4.42 18.28 16.60
N ASP A 160 -5.50 18.61 17.31
CA ASP A 160 -6.65 17.72 17.52
C ASP A 160 -7.19 17.08 16.21
N ARG A 161 -6.86 17.68 15.06
CA ARG A 161 -7.39 17.27 13.76
C ARG A 161 -6.34 16.85 12.74
N ILE A 162 -5.08 17.20 12.95
CA ILE A 162 -4.01 16.99 11.97
C ILE A 162 -2.97 16.04 12.54
N SER A 163 -2.73 14.96 11.83
CA SER A 163 -1.59 14.06 12.05
C SER A 163 -0.68 14.01 10.83
N ILE A 164 0.60 13.81 11.10
CA ILE A 164 1.64 13.63 10.09
C ILE A 164 2.40 12.34 10.35
N GLY A 165 2.99 11.78 9.33
CA GLY A 165 3.87 10.62 9.48
C GLY A 165 4.84 10.52 8.32
N ALA A 166 5.97 9.91 8.62
CA ALA A 166 6.98 9.55 7.63
C ALA A 166 7.47 8.12 7.89
N ASN A 167 7.75 7.40 6.83
CA ASN A 167 8.31 6.07 6.88
C ASN A 167 9.56 6.03 5.99
N PHE A 168 10.67 5.55 6.52
CA PHE A 168 11.92 5.34 5.80
C PHE A 168 12.08 3.84 5.57
N ASN A 169 12.20 3.43 4.31
CA ASN A 169 12.35 2.04 3.90
C ASN A 169 13.77 1.76 3.39
N PHE A 170 14.36 0.68 3.90
CA PHE A 170 15.48 0.00 3.29
C PHE A 170 14.96 -1.20 2.50
N ILE A 171 15.33 -1.31 1.23
CA ILE A 171 14.85 -2.30 0.27
C ILE A 171 16.03 -3.17 -0.14
N ASN A 172 15.85 -4.47 -0.15
CA ASN A 172 16.84 -5.42 -0.66
C ASN A 172 16.17 -6.46 -1.56
N GLU A 173 16.71 -6.64 -2.73
CA GLU A 173 16.39 -7.70 -3.68
C GLU A 173 17.64 -8.52 -3.94
N SER A 174 17.56 -9.85 -3.86
CA SER A 174 18.70 -10.73 -4.12
C SER A 174 18.23 -12.03 -4.79
N TRP A 175 18.91 -12.40 -5.88
CA TRP A 175 18.65 -13.66 -6.58
C TRP A 175 19.81 -14.03 -7.51
N GLY A 176 20.09 -15.32 -7.67
CA GLY A 176 21.00 -15.85 -8.70
C GLY A 176 22.41 -15.24 -8.73
N GLY A 177 22.95 -14.83 -7.56
CA GLY A 177 24.29 -14.23 -7.48
C GLY A 177 24.35 -12.73 -7.79
N VAL A 178 23.20 -12.04 -7.89
CA VAL A 178 23.07 -10.59 -7.96
C VAL A 178 22.20 -10.07 -6.85
N SER A 179 22.42 -8.82 -6.43
CA SER A 179 21.59 -8.11 -5.46
C SER A 179 21.45 -6.63 -5.81
N ALA A 180 20.35 -6.03 -5.39
CA ALA A 180 20.13 -4.60 -5.46
C ALA A 180 19.64 -4.08 -4.11
N ASN A 181 20.15 -2.90 -3.71
CA ASN A 181 19.70 -2.23 -2.50
C ASN A 181 19.17 -0.86 -2.85
N GLY A 182 18.12 -0.43 -2.12
CA GLY A 182 17.50 0.86 -2.30
C GLY A 182 17.01 1.46 -1.00
N PHE A 183 16.69 2.74 -1.05
CA PHE A 183 16.06 3.47 0.03
C PHE A 183 14.90 4.27 -0.52
N SER A 184 13.79 4.29 0.22
CA SER A 184 12.66 5.14 -0.09
C SER A 184 12.10 5.82 1.15
N VAL A 185 11.37 6.90 0.91
CA VAL A 185 10.64 7.64 1.95
C VAL A 185 9.19 7.74 1.54
N ASP A 186 8.31 7.46 2.50
CA ASP A 186 6.88 7.72 2.40
C ASP A 186 6.53 8.85 3.36
N ALA A 187 5.67 9.78 2.96
CA ALA A 187 5.23 10.87 3.80
C ALA A 187 3.72 11.08 3.66
N GLY A 188 3.04 11.24 4.78
CA GLY A 188 1.60 11.38 4.80
C GLY A 188 1.07 12.40 5.79
N VAL A 189 -0.13 12.86 5.49
CA VAL A 189 -0.92 13.76 6.32
C VAL A 189 -2.35 13.25 6.37
N GLN A 190 -2.98 13.33 7.53
CA GLN A 190 -4.41 13.13 7.71
C GLN A 190 -5.02 14.34 8.42
N TYR A 191 -6.15 14.81 7.90
CA TYR A 191 -6.96 15.87 8.49
C TYR A 191 -8.34 15.30 8.83
N ARG A 192 -8.68 15.23 10.10
CA ARG A 192 -9.96 14.72 10.62
C ARG A 192 -10.95 15.87 10.82
N ASP A 193 -12.24 15.56 10.70
CA ASP A 193 -13.34 16.51 10.92
C ASP A 193 -13.18 17.81 10.11
N LEU A 194 -12.86 17.67 8.83
CA LEU A 194 -12.46 18.76 7.92
C LEU A 194 -13.51 19.87 7.85
N PHE A 195 -14.73 19.69 7.69
CA PHE A 195 -15.79 20.71 7.68
C PHE A 195 -16.95 20.31 8.56
N THR A 196 -17.09 19.03 8.82
CA THR A 196 -18.14 18.41 9.62
C THR A 196 -17.55 17.20 10.34
N PRO A 197 -18.04 16.85 11.53
CA PRO A 197 -17.61 15.62 12.20
C PRO A 197 -17.72 14.40 11.30
N GLY A 198 -16.71 13.57 11.35
CA GLY A 198 -16.63 12.33 10.57
C GLY A 198 -16.06 12.46 9.15
N LEU A 199 -15.93 13.68 8.58
CA LEU A 199 -15.31 13.89 7.26
C LEU A 199 -13.80 14.05 7.42
N SER A 200 -13.02 13.17 6.80
CA SER A 200 -11.56 13.20 6.83
C SER A 200 -10.94 13.27 5.45
N LEU A 201 -9.77 13.91 5.38
CA LEU A 201 -8.94 14.04 4.19
C LEU A 201 -7.57 13.40 4.48
N GLY A 202 -7.03 12.66 3.55
CA GLY A 202 -5.69 12.09 3.63
C GLY A 202 -4.90 12.34 2.35
N VAL A 203 -3.63 12.65 2.52
CA VAL A 203 -2.67 12.77 1.42
C VAL A 203 -1.46 11.94 1.79
N VAL A 204 -0.95 11.18 0.84
CA VAL A 204 0.30 10.43 1.02
C VAL A 204 1.08 10.39 -0.28
N VAL A 205 2.39 10.50 -0.16
CA VAL A 205 3.35 10.22 -1.23
C VAL A 205 4.19 9.04 -0.76
N LYS A 206 4.34 8.02 -1.61
CA LYS A 206 5.05 6.80 -1.27
C LYS A 206 6.20 6.52 -2.23
N ASN A 207 7.17 5.75 -1.73
CA ASN A 207 8.28 5.20 -2.49
C ASN A 207 9.13 6.29 -3.19
N LEU A 208 9.29 7.46 -2.57
CA LEU A 208 10.22 8.47 -3.06
C LEU A 208 11.64 8.05 -2.74
N GLY A 209 12.46 7.75 -3.74
CA GLY A 209 13.84 7.30 -3.53
C GLY A 209 14.69 7.34 -4.78
N GLY A 210 15.95 6.95 -4.62
CA GLY A 210 16.91 6.81 -5.72
C GLY A 210 16.64 5.56 -6.55
N ALA A 211 17.18 5.51 -7.76
CA ALA A 211 17.12 4.33 -8.60
C ALA A 211 17.96 3.19 -8.00
N MET A 212 17.49 1.96 -8.15
CA MET A 212 18.21 0.74 -7.77
C MET A 212 18.99 0.18 -8.97
N LYS A 213 20.10 -0.48 -8.67
CA LYS A 213 20.93 -1.14 -9.67
C LYS A 213 21.41 -2.48 -9.11
N TYR A 214 21.30 -3.53 -9.93
CA TYR A 214 21.84 -4.83 -9.58
C TYR A 214 23.35 -4.86 -9.72
N ASP A 215 24.02 -5.51 -8.77
CA ASP A 215 25.43 -5.83 -8.77
C ASP A 215 25.66 -7.24 -8.21
N GLY A 216 26.76 -7.88 -8.56
CA GLY A 216 27.09 -9.21 -8.05
C GLY A 216 27.91 -10.07 -9.01
N SER A 217 28.26 -11.26 -8.51
CA SER A 217 29.17 -12.18 -9.20
C SER A 217 28.60 -12.71 -10.55
N ALA A 218 27.29 -12.82 -10.66
CA ALA A 218 26.67 -13.29 -11.90
C ALA A 218 26.75 -12.28 -13.07
N LEU A 219 27.15 -11.03 -12.79
CA LEU A 219 27.41 -10.03 -13.85
C LEU A 219 28.82 -10.09 -14.42
N PHE A 220 29.72 -10.96 -13.92
CA PHE A 220 31.05 -11.13 -14.48
C PHE A 220 31.03 -12.20 -15.55
N ILE A 221 31.49 -11.82 -16.76
CA ILE A 221 31.70 -12.72 -17.88
C ILE A 221 33.20 -12.84 -18.15
N GLN A 222 33.65 -14.04 -18.53
CA GLN A 222 35.00 -14.24 -18.98
C GLN A 222 35.05 -14.07 -20.50
N ALA A 223 35.90 -13.15 -20.95
CA ALA A 223 36.08 -12.90 -22.36
C ALA A 223 37.57 -12.66 -22.69
N ASP A 224 37.97 -13.00 -23.89
CA ASP A 224 39.31 -12.70 -24.39
C ASP A 224 39.34 -11.25 -24.89
N ASP A 225 40.38 -10.51 -24.46
CA ASP A 225 40.69 -9.15 -24.93
C ASP A 225 41.93 -9.17 -25.82
N PRO A 226 41.74 -9.30 -27.15
CA PRO A 226 42.86 -9.34 -28.10
C PRO A 226 43.74 -8.07 -28.05
N SER A 227 43.17 -6.94 -27.56
CA SER A 227 43.88 -5.66 -27.52
C SER A 227 44.81 -5.54 -26.31
N SER A 228 44.56 -6.27 -25.22
CA SER A 228 45.33 -6.19 -23.98
C SER A 228 46.50 -7.17 -23.94
N GLY A 229 46.53 -8.21 -24.80
CA GLY A 229 47.50 -9.30 -24.79
C GLY A 229 47.49 -10.14 -23.48
N ARG A 230 46.45 -10.02 -22.65
CA ARG A 230 46.35 -10.67 -21.33
C ARG A 230 45.55 -12.00 -21.33
N GLY A 231 45.07 -12.46 -22.50
CA GLY A 231 44.22 -13.63 -22.58
C GLY A 231 42.85 -13.40 -21.90
N ASN A 232 42.20 -14.47 -21.46
CA ASN A 232 40.89 -14.40 -20.82
C ASN A 232 40.89 -13.54 -19.54
N THR A 233 40.05 -12.52 -19.52
CA THR A 233 39.88 -11.57 -18.43
C THR A 233 38.40 -11.50 -18.04
N PHE A 234 38.12 -11.11 -16.81
CA PHE A 234 36.76 -10.90 -16.34
C PHE A 234 36.28 -9.49 -16.66
N TYR A 235 35.14 -9.40 -17.34
CA TYR A 235 34.43 -8.16 -17.63
C TYR A 235 33.12 -8.16 -16.86
N GLN A 236 32.79 -7.02 -16.26
CA GLN A 236 31.51 -6.83 -15.60
C GLN A 236 30.50 -6.27 -16.61
N VAL A 237 29.36 -6.96 -16.77
CA VAL A 237 28.21 -6.44 -17.52
C VAL A 237 27.60 -5.29 -16.74
N ALA A 238 27.49 -4.11 -17.35
CA ALA A 238 26.85 -2.97 -16.71
C ALA A 238 25.32 -3.18 -16.66
N ALA A 239 24.78 -3.39 -15.47
CA ALA A 239 23.34 -3.42 -15.27
C ALA A 239 22.74 -2.02 -15.44
N ALA A 240 21.50 -1.95 -15.95
CA ALA A 240 20.72 -0.71 -15.98
C ALA A 240 20.27 -0.31 -14.56
N SER A 241 19.98 0.97 -14.37
CA SER A 241 19.34 1.48 -13.15
C SER A 241 17.84 1.57 -13.36
N PHE A 242 17.04 1.20 -12.35
CA PHE A 242 15.59 1.20 -12.37
C PHE A 242 15.08 2.12 -11.25
N GLU A 243 14.12 2.98 -11.56
CA GLU A 243 13.49 3.87 -10.59
C GLU A 243 12.47 3.12 -9.73
N LEU A 244 12.26 3.60 -8.50
CA LEU A 244 11.25 3.05 -7.59
C LEU A 244 9.84 3.43 -8.04
N PRO A 245 8.81 2.61 -7.73
CA PRO A 245 7.42 2.84 -8.12
C PRO A 245 6.78 3.89 -7.22
N SER A 246 7.09 5.17 -7.45
CA SER A 246 6.50 6.28 -6.69
C SER A 246 5.00 6.39 -6.92
N GLU A 247 4.29 6.76 -5.85
CA GLU A 247 2.84 6.87 -5.81
C GLU A 247 2.44 8.14 -5.07
N PHE A 248 1.42 8.83 -5.59
CA PHE A 248 0.70 9.90 -4.90
C PHE A 248 -0.75 9.47 -4.69
N SER A 249 -1.24 9.58 -3.46
CA SER A 249 -2.63 9.25 -3.14
C SER A 249 -3.32 10.39 -2.41
N LEU A 250 -4.54 10.70 -2.84
CA LEU A 250 -5.46 11.66 -2.23
C LEU A 250 -6.74 10.92 -1.85
N GLY A 251 -7.11 10.92 -0.57
CA GLY A 251 -8.28 10.22 -0.07
C GLY A 251 -9.24 11.11 0.70
N LEU A 252 -10.52 10.78 0.61
CA LEU A 252 -11.60 11.34 1.41
C LEU A 252 -12.34 10.19 2.09
N SER A 253 -12.79 10.38 3.31
CA SER A 253 -13.65 9.44 4.00
C SER A 253 -14.72 10.16 4.82
N TYR A 254 -15.86 9.50 4.97
CA TYR A 254 -16.93 9.98 5.84
C TYR A 254 -17.45 8.83 6.71
N THR A 255 -17.28 8.96 8.00
CA THR A 255 -17.77 8.01 9.00
C THR A 255 -18.97 8.60 9.72
N LYS A 256 -20.08 7.85 9.77
CA LYS A 256 -21.31 8.23 10.41
C LYS A 256 -21.78 7.15 11.39
N ALA A 257 -22.01 7.54 12.64
CA ALA A 257 -22.76 6.71 13.57
C ALA A 257 -24.24 6.69 13.14
N LEU A 258 -24.79 5.52 12.87
CA LEU A 258 -26.20 5.31 12.60
C LEU A 258 -26.99 5.25 13.93
N ASN A 259 -26.39 4.64 14.93
CA ASN A 259 -26.81 4.61 16.33
C ASN A 259 -25.56 4.31 17.20
N GLU A 260 -25.73 4.02 18.50
CA GLU A 260 -24.63 3.74 19.43
C GLU A 260 -23.81 2.49 19.07
N GLU A 261 -24.44 1.51 18.41
CA GLU A 261 -23.85 0.22 18.07
C GLU A 261 -23.35 0.14 16.61
N ASN A 262 -23.83 1.00 15.72
CA ASN A 262 -23.68 0.85 14.29
C ASN A 262 -22.97 2.05 13.67
N LEU A 263 -21.80 1.80 13.08
CA LEU A 263 -21.00 2.77 12.33
C LEU A 263 -20.97 2.41 10.85
N LEU A 264 -21.08 3.40 10.00
CA LEU A 264 -20.94 3.24 8.55
C LEU A 264 -19.87 4.22 8.07
N SER A 265 -18.86 3.69 7.36
CA SER A 265 -17.75 4.47 6.80
C SER A 265 -17.70 4.31 5.30
N PHE A 266 -17.71 5.43 4.58
CA PHE A 266 -17.43 5.51 3.16
C PHE A 266 -16.05 6.09 2.95
N SER A 267 -15.31 5.55 2.00
CA SER A 267 -14.00 6.08 1.61
C SER A 267 -13.84 6.09 0.10
N GLY A 268 -13.11 7.07 -0.38
CA GLY A 268 -12.69 7.17 -1.77
C GLY A 268 -11.26 7.68 -1.84
N ALA A 269 -10.47 7.15 -2.76
CA ALA A 269 -9.12 7.60 -3.00
C ALA A 269 -8.82 7.66 -4.50
N PHE A 270 -8.11 8.70 -4.90
CA PHE A 270 -7.42 8.79 -6.18
C PHE A 270 -5.96 8.45 -5.94
N VAL A 271 -5.42 7.56 -6.76
CA VAL A 271 -4.04 7.09 -6.69
C VAL A 271 -3.39 7.31 -8.06
N ASN A 272 -2.40 8.19 -8.09
CA ASN A 272 -1.55 8.39 -9.26
C ASN A 272 -0.30 7.52 -9.13
N ASN A 273 -0.11 6.62 -10.07
CA ASN A 273 0.99 5.67 -10.11
C ASN A 273 1.99 6.06 -11.20
N ASN A 274 3.25 6.29 -10.85
CA ASN A 274 4.28 6.65 -11.84
C ASN A 274 4.63 5.49 -12.81
N PHE A 275 4.40 4.22 -12.40
CA PHE A 275 4.73 3.02 -13.17
C PHE A 275 3.52 2.09 -13.39
N ALA A 276 2.31 2.63 -13.33
CA ALA A 276 1.07 1.90 -13.59
C ALA A 276 -0.04 2.87 -13.99
N TYR A 277 -1.26 2.33 -14.11
CA TYR A 277 -2.47 3.12 -14.31
C TYR A 277 -2.82 3.93 -13.07
N ASP A 278 -3.52 5.05 -13.29
CA ASP A 278 -4.18 5.78 -12.22
C ASP A 278 -5.41 5.01 -11.75
N ASP A 279 -5.60 5.00 -10.43
CA ASP A 279 -6.65 4.24 -9.79
C ASP A 279 -7.62 5.15 -9.04
N TYR A 280 -8.91 4.86 -9.17
CA TYR A 280 -9.98 5.39 -8.32
C TYR A 280 -10.49 4.25 -7.44
N LYS A 281 -10.34 4.39 -6.14
CA LYS A 281 -10.65 3.36 -5.16
C LYS A 281 -11.81 3.82 -4.28
N PHE A 282 -12.76 2.93 -4.04
CA PHE A 282 -13.92 3.18 -3.20
C PHE A 282 -14.05 2.07 -2.17
N GLY A 283 -14.47 2.41 -0.97
CA GLY A 283 -14.63 1.47 0.11
C GLY A 283 -15.86 1.77 0.96
N LEU A 284 -16.46 0.71 1.46
CA LEU A 284 -17.56 0.72 2.40
C LEU A 284 -17.22 -0.21 3.56
N GLU A 285 -17.29 0.32 4.78
CA GLU A 285 -17.14 -0.44 6.01
C GLU A 285 -18.38 -0.25 6.89
N TYR A 286 -18.93 -1.36 7.34
CA TYR A 286 -19.95 -1.39 8.38
C TYR A 286 -19.38 -2.05 9.63
N ALA A 287 -19.49 -1.36 10.78
CA ALA A 287 -19.04 -1.84 12.06
C ALA A 287 -20.22 -2.00 13.01
N TYR A 288 -20.35 -3.17 13.60
CA TYR A 288 -21.33 -3.49 14.64
C TYR A 288 -20.62 -3.61 15.99
N ASN A 289 -21.02 -2.78 16.94
CA ASN A 289 -20.45 -2.65 18.33
C ASN A 289 -18.91 -2.48 18.37
N ASN A 290 -18.26 -2.07 17.28
CA ASN A 290 -16.81 -2.12 17.11
C ASN A 290 -16.20 -3.53 17.35
N ILE A 291 -17.02 -4.58 17.25
CA ILE A 291 -16.64 -5.99 17.37
C ILE A 291 -16.55 -6.63 15.99
N LEU A 292 -17.60 -6.51 15.19
CA LEU A 292 -17.70 -7.11 13.86
C LEU A 292 -17.62 -6.03 12.79
N PHE A 293 -16.76 -6.25 11.80
CA PHE A 293 -16.59 -5.36 10.66
C PHE A 293 -16.83 -6.11 9.37
N LEU A 294 -17.71 -5.56 8.52
CA LEU A 294 -17.94 -6.00 7.15
C LEU A 294 -17.37 -4.96 6.21
N ARG A 295 -16.57 -5.38 5.24
CA ARG A 295 -15.83 -4.47 4.35
C ARG A 295 -16.00 -4.90 2.91
N GLY A 296 -16.13 -3.89 2.04
CA GLY A 296 -16.09 -4.08 0.61
C GLY A 296 -15.40 -2.92 -0.07
N GLY A 297 -14.58 -3.24 -1.05
CA GLY A 297 -13.84 -2.27 -1.84
C GLY A 297 -14.10 -2.43 -3.33
N TYR A 298 -13.96 -1.35 -4.08
CA TYR A 298 -14.08 -1.33 -5.52
C TYR A 298 -12.98 -0.46 -6.14
N LEU A 299 -12.33 -0.99 -7.18
CA LEU A 299 -11.30 -0.33 -7.98
C LEU A 299 -11.86 0.04 -9.35
N PHE A 300 -11.60 1.26 -9.78
CA PHE A 300 -11.84 1.71 -11.15
C PHE A 300 -10.57 2.31 -11.72
N SER A 301 -10.00 1.66 -12.76
CA SER A 301 -8.82 2.12 -13.50
C SER A 301 -9.24 2.43 -14.93
N PRO A 302 -9.50 3.70 -15.29
CA PRO A 302 -10.07 4.08 -16.58
C PRO A 302 -9.16 3.80 -17.79
N GLN A 303 -7.87 3.60 -17.54
CA GLN A 303 -6.87 3.28 -18.60
C GLN A 303 -6.71 1.78 -18.84
N SER A 304 -7.32 0.93 -18.02
CA SER A 304 -7.35 -0.52 -18.25
C SER A 304 -8.20 -0.81 -19.49
N SER A 305 -7.69 -1.66 -20.38
CA SER A 305 -8.36 -2.10 -21.60
C SER A 305 -8.26 -3.62 -21.75
N ASP A 306 -9.03 -4.20 -22.70
CA ASP A 306 -8.98 -5.62 -23.00
C ASP A 306 -7.57 -6.08 -23.44
N ASP A 307 -6.80 -5.19 -24.07
CA ASP A 307 -5.40 -5.47 -24.46
C ASP A 307 -4.40 -5.42 -23.30
N ARG A 308 -4.80 -4.78 -22.18
CA ARG A 308 -3.98 -4.59 -20.97
C ARG A 308 -4.86 -4.75 -19.73
N PRO A 309 -5.37 -5.95 -19.44
CA PRO A 309 -6.27 -6.17 -18.32
C PRO A 309 -5.54 -6.02 -16.99
N ASN A 310 -6.27 -5.53 -15.99
CA ASN A 310 -5.84 -5.68 -14.61
C ASN A 310 -6.10 -7.13 -14.18
N ILE A 311 -5.05 -7.85 -13.80
CA ILE A 311 -5.17 -9.25 -13.35
C ILE A 311 -5.96 -9.38 -12.03
N PHE A 312 -5.99 -8.33 -11.21
CA PHE A 312 -6.84 -8.28 -10.02
C PHE A 312 -8.22 -7.77 -10.42
N GLN A 313 -9.25 -8.48 -9.98
CA GLN A 313 -10.60 -8.02 -10.22
C GLN A 313 -10.90 -6.73 -9.45
N ASN A 314 -11.88 -6.00 -9.95
CA ASN A 314 -12.14 -4.64 -9.47
C ASN A 314 -12.74 -4.56 -8.06
N TYR A 315 -13.06 -5.68 -7.41
CA TYR A 315 -13.66 -5.69 -6.08
C TYR A 315 -12.85 -6.48 -5.07
N THR A 316 -12.97 -6.09 -3.82
CA THR A 316 -12.40 -6.79 -2.66
C THR A 316 -13.47 -6.93 -1.58
N LEU A 317 -13.37 -7.97 -0.78
CA LEU A 317 -14.28 -8.21 0.35
C LEU A 317 -13.44 -8.52 1.59
N GLY A 318 -14.00 -8.26 2.76
CA GLY A 318 -13.33 -8.62 3.99
C GLY A 318 -14.19 -8.57 5.23
N LEU A 319 -13.66 -9.23 6.25
CA LEU A 319 -14.24 -9.34 7.57
C LEU A 319 -13.21 -8.92 8.60
N GLY A 320 -13.67 -8.29 9.68
CA GLY A 320 -12.85 -7.97 10.85
C GLY A 320 -13.57 -8.37 12.13
N LEU A 321 -12.79 -8.83 13.09
CA LEU A 321 -13.27 -9.16 14.42
C LEU A 321 -12.34 -8.54 15.47
N ASN A 322 -12.89 -7.75 16.38
CA ASN A 322 -12.18 -7.20 17.53
C ASN A 322 -12.62 -7.92 18.80
N LEU A 323 -11.67 -8.50 19.51
CA LEU A 323 -11.92 -9.32 20.70
C LEU A 323 -11.74 -8.57 22.02
N ARG A 324 -11.60 -7.23 21.99
CA ARG A 324 -11.36 -6.39 23.17
C ARG A 324 -12.40 -6.58 24.29
N GLU A 325 -13.67 -6.82 23.93
CA GLU A 325 -14.72 -7.03 24.92
C GLU A 325 -14.66 -8.42 25.59
N PHE A 326 -13.92 -9.36 25.00
CA PHE A 326 -13.83 -10.74 25.45
C PHE A 326 -12.48 -11.08 26.10
N SER A 327 -11.53 -10.14 26.12
CA SER A 327 -10.16 -10.35 26.59
C SER A 327 -9.60 -9.09 27.24
N ASP A 328 -8.72 -9.25 28.24
CA ASP A 328 -7.94 -8.15 28.83
C ASP A 328 -6.93 -7.55 27.82
N ILE A 329 -6.68 -8.24 26.71
CA ILE A 329 -5.79 -7.82 25.63
C ILE A 329 -6.65 -7.46 24.41
N ASP A 330 -6.40 -6.28 23.84
CA ASP A 330 -7.08 -5.82 22.59
C ASP A 330 -6.49 -6.57 21.38
N VAL A 331 -7.17 -7.62 20.95
CA VAL A 331 -6.81 -8.43 19.77
C VAL A 331 -7.80 -8.19 18.65
N SER A 332 -7.30 -7.89 17.46
CA SER A 332 -8.10 -7.77 16.25
C SER A 332 -7.64 -8.80 15.20
N LEU A 333 -8.59 -9.43 14.55
CA LEU A 333 -8.39 -10.34 13.42
C LEU A 333 -9.04 -9.74 12.18
N ASP A 334 -8.30 -9.64 11.10
CA ASP A 334 -8.81 -9.12 9.84
C ASP A 334 -8.51 -10.09 8.70
N TYR A 335 -9.48 -10.26 7.83
CA TYR A 335 -9.40 -11.07 6.63
C TYR A 335 -9.79 -10.25 5.40
N ALA A 336 -9.02 -10.39 4.33
CA ALA A 336 -9.35 -9.82 3.02
C ALA A 336 -9.27 -10.88 1.91
N PHE A 337 -10.25 -10.82 1.03
CA PHE A 337 -10.36 -11.60 -0.19
C PHE A 337 -10.20 -10.69 -1.40
N VAL A 338 -9.24 -11.03 -2.27
CA VAL A 338 -8.95 -10.30 -3.52
C VAL A 338 -9.03 -11.29 -4.67
N PRO A 339 -10.09 -11.28 -5.47
CA PRO A 339 -10.22 -12.18 -6.61
C PRO A 339 -9.24 -11.83 -7.72
N VAL A 340 -8.74 -12.87 -8.38
CA VAL A 340 -7.74 -12.79 -9.45
C VAL A 340 -8.26 -13.54 -10.67
N GLU A 341 -7.99 -13.05 -11.87
CA GLU A 341 -8.60 -13.59 -13.09
C GLU A 341 -7.92 -14.87 -13.58
N PHE A 342 -6.56 -14.90 -13.58
CA PHE A 342 -5.81 -16.02 -14.20
C PHE A 342 -5.05 -16.89 -13.20
N PHE A 343 -5.14 -16.57 -11.90
CA PHE A 343 -4.46 -17.27 -10.81
C PHE A 343 -5.45 -17.61 -9.70
N ASN A 344 -4.98 -18.33 -8.69
CA ASN A 344 -5.72 -18.52 -7.46
C ASN A 344 -6.03 -17.16 -6.82
N ASN A 345 -7.20 -17.05 -6.21
CA ASN A 345 -7.57 -15.84 -5.48
C ASN A 345 -6.62 -15.58 -4.32
N ASN A 346 -6.38 -14.31 -4.03
CA ASN A 346 -5.51 -13.92 -2.93
C ASN A 346 -6.28 -13.83 -1.62
N HIS A 347 -5.72 -14.43 -0.59
CA HIS A 347 -6.23 -14.41 0.78
C HIS A 347 -5.23 -13.71 1.69
N THR A 348 -5.70 -12.78 2.51
CA THR A 348 -4.86 -12.06 3.47
C THR A 348 -5.45 -12.20 4.86
N PHE A 349 -4.64 -12.62 5.80
CA PHE A 349 -4.98 -12.74 7.21
C PHE A 349 -4.08 -11.81 8.00
N SER A 350 -4.65 -11.10 8.97
CA SER A 350 -3.90 -10.23 9.87
C SER A 350 -4.36 -10.44 11.30
N ILE A 351 -3.41 -10.44 12.21
CA ILE A 351 -3.64 -10.40 13.65
C ILE A 351 -2.91 -9.18 14.21
N ARG A 352 -3.61 -8.35 14.93
CA ARG A 352 -3.08 -7.18 15.62
C ARG A 352 -3.37 -7.28 17.11
N VAL A 353 -2.37 -6.95 17.90
CA VAL A 353 -2.44 -6.92 19.36
C VAL A 353 -2.04 -5.53 19.82
N ASN A 354 -2.85 -4.93 20.69
CA ASN A 354 -2.62 -3.62 21.29
C ASN A 354 -2.48 -3.77 22.82
N PHE A 355 -1.51 -3.04 23.39
CA PHE A 355 -1.14 -3.09 24.80
C PHE A 355 -1.28 -1.73 25.50
#